data_c4416a81eaa48d49d3766b0ac0630aca
#
_entry.id   c4416a81eaa48d49d3766b0ac0630aca
#
_cell.length_a   1.000
_cell.length_b   1.000
_cell.length_c   1.000
_cell.angle_alpha   90.00
_cell.angle_beta   90.00
_cell.angle_gamma   90.00
#
_symmetry.space_group_name_H-M   'P 1'
#
loop_
_entity.id
_entity.type
_entity.pdbx_description
1 polymer ?
#
loop_
_entity_poly.entity_id
_entity_poly.type
_entity_poly.pdbx_seq_one_letter_code
_entity_poly.pdbx_strand_id
1 'polypeptide(L)'
;MRGKIALEEHVSTPENNRLWDSSGEAGRNGTEYMKDVERRLLDRSTQLEEMAQRHIDHVILSLTSPGAQSILDKAKAVSFARDTNDFIVENYVKPNPDKFSAFATLALQNPEAAAEELERAVKKLGMKGALINGYTNVKDSEHGLYLDDESMLVFWDKVNELNVPVYLHPREPLEGPARGIYTGYESLIGSAWGFAQETAVHAIRLMMSGLFDRYPNLNLVLGHLGEGLVHMLPRTQHRLYRQRFGCGLGKAEKPLMHYLQNNFIVTTSGHFNTHSLNNAIEVMGADRVMFSVDYPYEDIHQACDWFDPLELEAGLKEKIAWGNAS
;
A
#
# COMPACT_ATOMS: atom_id res chain seq x y z
N MET A 1 -18.19 17.20 -12.25
CA MET A 1 -16.97 16.39 -11.96
C MET A 1 -17.33 14.96 -12.30
N ARG A 2 -16.45 14.20 -12.97
CA ARG A 2 -16.54 12.74 -13.03
C ARG A 2 -16.55 12.22 -11.60
N GLY A 3 -16.89 10.96 -11.39
CA GLY A 3 -16.79 10.36 -10.07
C GLY A 3 -15.36 10.25 -9.56
N LYS A 4 -15.14 9.41 -8.56
CA LYS A 4 -13.84 9.16 -7.95
C LYS A 4 -13.37 7.74 -8.28
N ILE A 5 -12.03 7.54 -8.37
CA ILE A 5 -11.38 6.23 -8.34
C ILE A 5 -10.59 6.12 -7.03
N ALA A 6 -10.73 5.02 -6.31
CA ALA A 6 -10.00 4.76 -5.08
C ALA A 6 -9.13 3.50 -5.19
N LEU A 7 -7.93 3.51 -4.61
CA LEU A 7 -6.89 2.50 -4.85
C LEU A 7 -6.56 1.62 -3.64
N GLU A 8 -6.80 2.08 -2.44
CA GLU A 8 -6.54 1.33 -1.20
C GLU A 8 -7.87 0.94 -0.57
N GLU A 9 -8.46 -0.10 -1.18
CA GLU A 9 -9.77 -0.61 -0.84
C GLU A 9 -9.65 -2.12 -0.61
N HIS A 10 -9.83 -2.53 0.65
CA HIS A 10 -9.45 -3.87 1.05
C HIS A 10 -10.58 -4.90 0.92
N VAL A 11 -10.15 -6.11 0.61
CA VAL A 11 -10.94 -7.33 0.66
C VAL A 11 -10.19 -8.40 1.45
N SER A 12 -10.86 -9.48 1.78
CA SER A 12 -10.23 -10.63 2.40
C SER A 12 -10.77 -11.93 1.83
N THR A 13 -10.16 -13.02 2.27
CA THR A 13 -10.65 -14.39 2.09
C THR A 13 -10.82 -15.04 3.46
N PRO A 14 -11.65 -16.08 3.59
CA PRO A 14 -11.76 -16.82 4.85
C PRO A 14 -10.43 -17.39 5.32
N GLU A 15 -9.49 -17.67 4.40
CA GLU A 15 -8.16 -18.15 4.74
C GLU A 15 -7.27 -17.04 5.29
N ASN A 16 -7.29 -15.84 4.69
CA ASN A 16 -6.55 -14.69 5.19
C ASN A 16 -7.02 -14.28 6.59
N ASN A 17 -8.32 -14.30 6.84
CA ASN A 17 -8.86 -13.95 8.17
C ASN A 17 -8.37 -14.91 9.27
N ARG A 18 -8.05 -16.16 8.94
CA ARG A 18 -7.44 -17.10 9.89
C ARG A 18 -5.99 -16.81 10.24
N LEU A 19 -5.33 -15.95 9.47
CA LEU A 19 -3.97 -15.48 9.76
C LEU A 19 -3.94 -14.33 10.78
N TRP A 20 -5.09 -13.75 11.11
CA TRP A 20 -5.17 -12.65 12.08
C TRP A 20 -4.87 -13.13 13.48
N ASP A 21 -3.99 -12.39 14.15
CA ASP A 21 -3.69 -12.60 15.56
C ASP A 21 -4.64 -11.72 16.42
N SER A 22 -5.31 -12.36 17.38
CA SER A 22 -6.19 -11.66 18.33
C SER A 22 -5.45 -10.67 19.24
N SER A 23 -4.15 -10.78 19.36
CA SER A 23 -3.29 -9.85 20.11
C SER A 23 -2.72 -8.72 19.25
N GLY A 24 -2.88 -8.80 17.92
CA GLY A 24 -2.41 -7.80 16.97
C GLY A 24 -3.38 -6.62 16.80
N GLU A 25 -3.37 -6.00 15.61
CA GLU A 25 -4.22 -4.85 15.28
C GLU A 25 -5.69 -5.13 15.52
N ALA A 26 -6.16 -6.33 15.13
CA ALA A 26 -7.53 -6.76 15.35
C ALA A 26 -7.95 -6.72 16.83
N GLY A 27 -7.07 -7.13 17.73
CA GLY A 27 -7.33 -7.10 19.17
C GLY A 27 -7.36 -5.69 19.76
N ARG A 28 -6.55 -4.79 19.23
CA ARG A 28 -6.46 -3.39 19.69
C ARG A 28 -7.67 -2.54 19.28
N ASN A 29 -8.24 -2.79 18.10
CA ASN A 29 -9.37 -2.02 17.56
C ASN A 29 -10.72 -2.35 18.19
N GLY A 30 -10.82 -3.43 18.94
CA GLY A 30 -12.04 -3.85 19.62
C GLY A 30 -12.95 -4.76 18.80
N THR A 31 -13.62 -5.66 19.52
CA THR A 31 -14.34 -6.80 18.91
C THR A 31 -15.49 -6.40 17.98
N GLU A 32 -16.30 -5.41 18.37
CA GLU A 32 -17.48 -5.03 17.57
C GLU A 32 -17.07 -4.32 16.27
N TYR A 33 -16.10 -3.44 16.35
CA TYR A 33 -15.52 -2.80 15.16
C TYR A 33 -14.94 -3.86 14.20
N MET A 34 -14.13 -4.78 14.71
CA MET A 34 -13.50 -5.81 13.88
C MET A 34 -14.48 -6.81 13.25
N LYS A 35 -15.59 -7.11 13.92
CA LYS A 35 -16.67 -7.92 13.30
C LYS A 35 -17.29 -7.22 12.08
N ASP A 36 -17.53 -5.91 12.17
CA ASP A 36 -18.04 -5.16 11.02
C ASP A 36 -17.03 -5.07 9.90
N VAL A 37 -15.76 -4.80 10.23
CA VAL A 37 -14.64 -4.82 9.27
C VAL A 37 -14.55 -6.18 8.57
N GLU A 38 -14.54 -7.29 9.31
CA GLU A 38 -14.47 -8.64 8.75
C GLU A 38 -15.64 -8.94 7.80
N ARG A 39 -16.86 -8.55 8.19
CA ARG A 39 -18.04 -8.68 7.33
C ARG A 39 -17.86 -7.87 6.03
N ARG A 40 -17.43 -6.62 6.13
CA ARG A 40 -17.21 -5.71 4.99
C ARG A 40 -16.06 -6.16 4.09
N LEU A 41 -15.04 -6.82 4.62
CA LEU A 41 -13.95 -7.39 3.84
C LEU A 41 -14.39 -8.59 2.96
N LEU A 42 -15.45 -9.30 3.35
CA LEU A 42 -15.95 -10.48 2.64
C LEU A 42 -17.18 -10.20 1.78
N ASP A 43 -17.92 -9.12 2.04
CA ASP A 43 -19.14 -8.74 1.32
C ASP A 43 -19.01 -7.35 0.69
N ARG A 44 -19.31 -7.26 -0.60
CA ARG A 44 -19.22 -6.01 -1.38
C ARG A 44 -20.52 -5.21 -1.44
N SER A 45 -21.64 -5.75 -0.95
CA SER A 45 -22.94 -5.09 -1.09
C SER A 45 -22.94 -3.70 -0.43
N THR A 46 -22.48 -3.61 0.81
CA THR A 46 -22.37 -2.33 1.53
C THR A 46 -21.45 -1.35 0.81
N GLN A 47 -20.28 -1.81 0.34
CA GLN A 47 -19.35 -0.95 -0.39
C GLN A 47 -19.96 -0.40 -1.68
N LEU A 48 -20.66 -1.22 -2.45
CA LEU A 48 -21.33 -0.79 -3.69
C LEU A 48 -22.42 0.27 -3.42
N GLU A 49 -23.20 0.12 -2.34
CA GLU A 49 -24.19 1.10 -1.93
C GLU A 49 -23.56 2.43 -1.54
N GLU A 50 -22.53 2.39 -0.69
CA GLU A 50 -21.80 3.59 -0.23
C GLU A 50 -21.07 4.28 -1.38
N MET A 51 -20.43 3.53 -2.30
CA MET A 51 -19.83 4.05 -3.53
C MET A 51 -20.86 4.81 -4.40
N ALA A 52 -22.04 4.22 -4.59
CA ALA A 52 -23.10 4.85 -5.39
C ALA A 52 -23.60 6.16 -4.76
N GLN A 53 -23.78 6.19 -3.42
CA GLN A 53 -24.20 7.38 -2.68
C GLN A 53 -23.15 8.51 -2.72
N ARG A 54 -21.86 8.17 -2.83
CA ARG A 54 -20.75 9.11 -2.75
C ARG A 54 -20.02 9.35 -4.07
N HIS A 55 -20.56 8.87 -5.18
CA HIS A 55 -19.97 9.03 -6.52
C HIS A 55 -18.51 8.54 -6.58
N ILE A 56 -18.24 7.36 -6.00
CA ILE A 56 -17.04 6.59 -6.26
C ILE A 56 -17.40 5.63 -7.40
N ASP A 57 -16.84 5.87 -8.58
CA ASP A 57 -17.24 5.13 -9.77
C ASP A 57 -16.50 3.80 -9.91
N HIS A 58 -15.25 3.76 -9.43
CA HIS A 58 -14.40 2.58 -9.54
C HIS A 58 -13.45 2.48 -8.35
N VAL A 59 -13.15 1.25 -7.91
CA VAL A 59 -12.14 0.99 -6.89
C VAL A 59 -11.21 -0.14 -7.32
N ILE A 60 -9.97 -0.09 -6.83
CA ILE A 60 -8.98 -1.15 -7.02
C ILE A 60 -8.85 -1.92 -5.72
N LEU A 61 -9.37 -3.14 -5.71
CA LEU A 61 -9.40 -4.02 -4.54
C LEU A 61 -8.03 -4.63 -4.26
N SER A 62 -7.70 -4.84 -3.00
CA SER A 62 -6.48 -5.51 -2.58
C SER A 62 -6.70 -6.41 -1.37
N LEU A 63 -5.89 -7.48 -1.25
CA LEU A 63 -5.92 -8.31 -0.06
C LEU A 63 -5.39 -7.53 1.14
N THR A 64 -6.20 -7.47 2.19
CA THR A 64 -5.79 -6.84 3.46
C THR A 64 -4.60 -7.55 4.12
N SER A 65 -3.89 -6.82 4.98
CA SER A 65 -2.85 -7.39 5.87
C SER A 65 -3.43 -8.54 6.72
N PRO A 66 -2.63 -9.56 7.12
CA PRO A 66 -1.19 -9.68 6.87
C PRO A 66 -0.82 -10.27 5.49
N GLY A 67 -1.78 -10.86 4.77
CA GLY A 67 -1.58 -11.41 3.43
C GLY A 67 -0.50 -12.50 3.33
N ALA A 68 -0.03 -12.76 2.12
CA ALA A 68 0.99 -13.76 1.84
C ALA A 68 2.30 -13.50 2.58
N GLN A 69 2.61 -12.24 2.93
CA GLN A 69 3.85 -11.83 3.57
C GLN A 69 4.07 -12.45 4.96
N SER A 70 3.00 -12.88 5.64
CA SER A 70 3.09 -13.51 6.98
C SER A 70 3.33 -15.02 6.95
N ILE A 71 3.19 -15.67 5.79
CA ILE A 71 3.25 -17.12 5.66
C ILE A 71 4.71 -17.57 5.52
N LEU A 72 5.24 -18.29 6.51
CA LEU A 72 6.65 -18.71 6.55
C LEU A 72 6.98 -19.80 5.52
N ASP A 73 6.04 -20.71 5.25
CA ASP A 73 6.22 -21.79 4.28
C ASP A 73 6.09 -21.25 2.85
N LYS A 74 7.19 -21.30 2.09
CA LYS A 74 7.26 -20.77 0.73
C LYS A 74 6.22 -21.38 -0.22
N ALA A 75 6.01 -22.69 -0.16
CA ALA A 75 5.08 -23.37 -1.06
C ALA A 75 3.63 -23.01 -0.73
N LYS A 76 3.30 -22.91 0.56
CA LYS A 76 1.99 -22.44 1.01
C LYS A 76 1.76 -20.97 0.64
N ALA A 77 2.76 -20.10 0.79
CA ALA A 77 2.64 -18.70 0.41
C ALA A 77 2.35 -18.54 -1.09
N VAL A 78 3.03 -19.32 -1.94
CA VAL A 78 2.82 -19.31 -3.41
C VAL A 78 1.41 -19.81 -3.75
N SER A 79 0.95 -20.93 -3.19
CA SER A 79 -0.41 -21.43 -3.39
C SER A 79 -1.44 -20.41 -2.91
N PHE A 80 -1.28 -19.90 -1.69
CA PHE A 80 -2.17 -18.88 -1.10
C PHE A 80 -2.30 -17.64 -1.99
N ALA A 81 -1.19 -17.11 -2.49
CA ALA A 81 -1.22 -15.91 -3.34
C ALA A 81 -2.02 -16.17 -4.62
N ARG A 82 -1.77 -17.30 -5.28
CA ARG A 82 -2.47 -17.69 -6.51
C ARG A 82 -3.97 -17.89 -6.29
N ASP A 83 -4.32 -18.65 -5.27
CA ASP A 83 -5.72 -18.97 -4.96
C ASP A 83 -6.49 -17.71 -4.54
N THR A 84 -5.83 -16.80 -3.81
CA THR A 84 -6.39 -15.50 -3.43
C THR A 84 -6.64 -14.60 -4.64
N ASN A 85 -5.69 -14.50 -5.57
CA ASN A 85 -5.87 -13.68 -6.78
C ASN A 85 -7.03 -14.21 -7.63
N ASP A 86 -7.13 -15.54 -7.80
CA ASP A 86 -8.25 -16.16 -8.49
C ASP A 86 -9.57 -15.90 -7.77
N PHE A 87 -9.59 -16.04 -6.43
CA PHE A 87 -10.77 -15.76 -5.61
C PHE A 87 -11.27 -14.33 -5.77
N ILE A 88 -10.38 -13.33 -5.65
CA ILE A 88 -10.73 -11.91 -5.77
C ILE A 88 -11.34 -11.62 -7.15
N VAL A 89 -10.72 -12.13 -8.20
CA VAL A 89 -11.22 -11.89 -9.56
C VAL A 89 -12.55 -12.56 -9.79
N GLU A 90 -12.71 -13.82 -9.41
CA GLU A 90 -13.95 -14.58 -9.64
C GLU A 90 -15.12 -14.06 -8.80
N ASN A 91 -14.89 -13.70 -7.55
CA ASN A 91 -15.97 -13.36 -6.62
C ASN A 91 -16.28 -11.87 -6.53
N TYR A 92 -15.33 -10.98 -6.83
CA TYR A 92 -15.52 -9.54 -6.66
C TYR A 92 -15.41 -8.78 -7.99
N VAL A 93 -14.36 -9.01 -8.79
CA VAL A 93 -14.15 -8.23 -10.02
C VAL A 93 -15.10 -8.63 -11.15
N LYS A 94 -15.17 -9.92 -11.49
CA LYS A 94 -16.02 -10.40 -12.59
C LYS A 94 -17.51 -10.10 -12.42
N PRO A 95 -18.10 -10.18 -11.22
CA PRO A 95 -19.51 -9.81 -11.04
C PRO A 95 -19.79 -8.32 -11.26
N ASN A 96 -18.80 -7.44 -11.07
CA ASN A 96 -18.95 -5.99 -11.16
C ASN A 96 -17.73 -5.34 -11.86
N PRO A 97 -17.44 -5.66 -13.12
CA PRO A 97 -16.19 -5.25 -13.78
C PRO A 97 -16.10 -3.74 -14.02
N ASP A 98 -17.23 -3.04 -14.07
CA ASP A 98 -17.28 -1.58 -14.20
C ASP A 98 -17.01 -0.88 -12.85
N LYS A 99 -17.07 -1.60 -11.74
CA LYS A 99 -16.89 -1.07 -10.39
C LYS A 99 -15.56 -1.48 -9.76
N PHE A 100 -15.06 -2.65 -10.09
CA PHE A 100 -13.92 -3.25 -9.44
C PHE A 100 -12.82 -3.64 -10.42
N SER A 101 -11.59 -3.27 -10.08
CA SER A 101 -10.34 -3.91 -10.50
C SER A 101 -9.62 -4.45 -9.28
N ALA A 102 -8.44 -5.04 -9.42
CA ALA A 102 -7.67 -5.51 -8.27
C ALA A 102 -6.17 -5.36 -8.46
N PHE A 103 -5.44 -5.27 -7.34
CA PHE A 103 -4.02 -5.52 -7.22
C PHE A 103 -3.77 -6.97 -6.82
N ALA A 104 -2.70 -7.56 -7.37
CA ALA A 104 -2.29 -8.92 -7.03
C ALA A 104 -1.63 -8.98 -5.66
N THR A 105 -1.94 -10.02 -4.88
CA THR A 105 -1.11 -10.44 -3.75
C THR A 105 -0.05 -11.41 -4.24
N LEU A 106 1.18 -11.33 -3.70
CA LEU A 106 2.34 -12.07 -4.19
C LEU A 106 3.11 -12.71 -3.04
N ALA A 107 3.67 -13.88 -3.28
CA ALA A 107 4.48 -14.62 -2.30
C ALA A 107 5.97 -14.30 -2.46
N LEU A 108 6.43 -13.19 -1.90
CA LEU A 108 7.82 -12.73 -2.00
C LEU A 108 8.83 -13.58 -1.21
N GLN A 109 8.37 -14.58 -0.48
CA GLN A 109 9.21 -15.67 0.04
C GLN A 109 9.91 -16.47 -1.10
N ASN A 110 9.34 -16.40 -2.31
CA ASN A 110 9.87 -16.96 -3.54
C ASN A 110 9.74 -15.90 -4.64
N PRO A 111 10.74 -15.02 -4.84
CA PRO A 111 10.66 -13.91 -5.79
C PRO A 111 10.43 -14.33 -7.24
N GLU A 112 10.96 -15.49 -7.67
CA GLU A 112 10.73 -16.04 -9.01
C GLU A 112 9.25 -16.40 -9.21
N ALA A 113 8.66 -17.14 -8.27
CA ALA A 113 7.24 -17.49 -8.31
C ALA A 113 6.35 -16.23 -8.18
N ALA A 114 6.77 -15.22 -7.42
CA ALA A 114 6.07 -13.94 -7.33
C ALA A 114 6.09 -13.18 -8.67
N ALA A 115 7.21 -13.19 -9.39
CA ALA A 115 7.32 -12.61 -10.73
C ALA A 115 6.41 -13.33 -11.75
N GLU A 116 6.39 -14.66 -11.73
CA GLU A 116 5.50 -15.47 -12.59
C GLU A 116 4.01 -15.21 -12.28
N GLU A 117 3.66 -15.13 -11.00
CA GLU A 117 2.29 -14.85 -10.58
C GLU A 117 1.87 -13.42 -10.93
N LEU A 118 2.76 -12.43 -10.78
CA LEU A 118 2.48 -11.05 -11.22
C LEU A 118 2.17 -11.01 -12.73
N GLU A 119 2.97 -11.69 -13.54
CA GLU A 119 2.72 -11.77 -14.98
C GLU A 119 1.37 -12.43 -15.29
N ARG A 120 1.04 -13.54 -14.60
CA ARG A 120 -0.25 -14.21 -14.74
C ARG A 120 -1.41 -13.29 -14.33
N ALA A 121 -1.28 -12.62 -13.19
CA ALA A 121 -2.30 -11.74 -12.64
C ALA A 121 -2.58 -10.56 -13.59
N VAL A 122 -1.55 -9.94 -14.13
CA VAL A 122 -1.70 -8.82 -15.07
C VAL A 122 -2.23 -9.29 -16.42
N LYS A 123 -1.58 -10.28 -17.06
CA LYS A 123 -1.89 -10.68 -18.44
C LYS A 123 -3.13 -11.55 -18.57
N LYS A 124 -3.46 -12.39 -17.56
CA LYS A 124 -4.57 -13.34 -17.65
C LYS A 124 -5.78 -12.95 -16.80
N LEU A 125 -5.54 -12.33 -15.64
CA LEU A 125 -6.61 -11.92 -14.73
C LEU A 125 -7.00 -10.43 -14.87
N GLY A 126 -6.20 -9.63 -15.60
CA GLY A 126 -6.48 -8.20 -15.81
C GLY A 126 -6.21 -7.30 -14.59
N MET A 127 -5.44 -7.81 -13.62
CA MET A 127 -5.07 -7.03 -12.43
C MET A 127 -4.14 -5.86 -12.79
N LYS A 128 -4.17 -4.79 -11.99
CA LYS A 128 -3.57 -3.49 -12.32
C LYS A 128 -2.13 -3.30 -11.80
N GLY A 129 -1.59 -4.26 -11.10
CA GLY A 129 -0.28 -4.24 -10.46
C GLY A 129 -0.31 -5.14 -9.24
N ALA A 130 0.49 -4.83 -8.22
CA ALA A 130 0.54 -5.60 -6.98
C ALA A 130 0.39 -4.70 -5.75
N LEU A 131 -0.20 -5.23 -4.67
CA LEU A 131 -0.12 -4.65 -3.34
C LEU A 131 0.67 -5.60 -2.44
N ILE A 132 1.68 -5.07 -1.76
CA ILE A 132 2.58 -5.79 -0.87
C ILE A 132 2.40 -5.26 0.55
N ASN A 133 2.07 -6.15 1.48
CA ASN A 133 1.88 -5.84 2.88
C ASN A 133 3.24 -5.78 3.62
N GLY A 134 4.01 -4.72 3.37
CA GLY A 134 5.28 -4.44 4.03
C GLY A 134 6.38 -5.48 3.72
N TYR A 135 7.19 -5.80 4.72
CA TYR A 135 8.22 -6.82 4.65
C TYR A 135 7.62 -8.24 4.63
N THR A 136 8.38 -9.21 4.14
CA THR A 136 8.00 -10.63 4.09
C THR A 136 8.68 -11.40 5.22
N ASN A 137 7.94 -12.14 6.05
CA ASN A 137 8.52 -13.01 7.05
C ASN A 137 9.23 -14.20 6.38
N VAL A 138 10.47 -14.50 6.78
CA VAL A 138 11.28 -15.55 6.13
C VAL A 138 11.72 -16.67 7.07
N LYS A 139 11.79 -16.44 8.36
CA LYS A 139 12.21 -17.40 9.35
C LYS A 139 11.23 -17.49 10.51
N ASP A 140 10.86 -16.34 11.04
CA ASP A 140 9.95 -16.13 12.16
C ASP A 140 9.38 -14.71 12.09
N SER A 141 8.68 -14.27 13.13
CA SER A 141 8.08 -12.95 13.21
C SER A 141 9.09 -11.79 13.44
N GLU A 142 10.33 -12.11 13.81
CA GLU A 142 11.39 -11.13 14.06
C GLU A 142 12.28 -10.88 12.83
N HIS A 143 12.19 -11.74 11.79
CA HIS A 143 13.03 -11.66 10.60
C HIS A 143 12.23 -11.34 9.34
N GLY A 144 12.41 -10.13 8.84
CA GLY A 144 11.75 -9.61 7.64
C GLY A 144 12.71 -9.47 6.45
N LEU A 145 12.26 -9.90 5.29
CA LEU A 145 12.89 -9.65 4.00
C LEU A 145 12.21 -8.43 3.37
N TYR A 146 12.99 -7.39 3.12
CA TYR A 146 12.54 -6.14 2.52
C TYR A 146 12.70 -6.14 1.00
N LEU A 147 11.96 -5.30 0.33
CA LEU A 147 11.93 -5.23 -1.14
C LEU A 147 13.23 -4.68 -1.78
N ASP A 148 14.15 -4.14 -0.98
CA ASP A 148 15.49 -3.70 -1.40
C ASP A 148 16.55 -4.80 -1.39
N ASP A 149 16.20 -6.01 -0.95
CA ASP A 149 17.10 -7.16 -0.99
C ASP A 149 17.42 -7.58 -2.44
N GLU A 150 18.66 -8.02 -2.69
CA GLU A 150 19.10 -8.41 -4.03
C GLU A 150 18.30 -9.58 -4.63
N SER A 151 17.75 -10.47 -3.80
CA SER A 151 16.87 -11.54 -4.26
C SER A 151 15.57 -11.04 -4.89
N MET A 152 15.17 -9.79 -4.61
CA MET A 152 13.97 -9.17 -5.20
C MET A 152 14.19 -8.65 -6.63
N LEU A 153 15.40 -8.67 -7.16
CA LEU A 153 15.68 -8.11 -8.50
C LEU A 153 14.85 -8.81 -9.59
N VAL A 154 14.65 -10.13 -9.52
CA VAL A 154 13.81 -10.85 -10.48
C VAL A 154 12.35 -10.39 -10.45
N PHE A 155 11.82 -10.06 -9.28
CA PHE A 155 10.50 -9.46 -9.15
C PHE A 155 10.47 -8.04 -9.74
N TRP A 156 11.46 -7.20 -9.45
CA TRP A 156 11.53 -5.84 -9.99
C TRP A 156 11.76 -5.80 -11.51
N ASP A 157 12.52 -6.73 -12.06
CA ASP A 157 12.65 -6.92 -13.52
C ASP A 157 11.26 -7.15 -14.15
N LYS A 158 10.43 -7.98 -13.53
CA LYS A 158 9.07 -8.28 -14.01
C LYS A 158 8.12 -7.09 -13.84
N VAL A 159 8.17 -6.36 -12.72
CA VAL A 159 7.39 -5.13 -12.52
C VAL A 159 7.71 -4.10 -13.60
N ASN A 160 9.01 -3.90 -13.88
CA ASN A 160 9.47 -2.98 -14.92
C ASN A 160 9.05 -3.44 -16.33
N GLU A 161 9.17 -4.74 -16.65
CA GLU A 161 8.73 -5.31 -17.94
C GLU A 161 7.23 -5.08 -18.17
N LEU A 162 6.41 -5.31 -17.15
CA LEU A 162 4.96 -5.16 -17.23
C LEU A 162 4.49 -3.70 -17.15
N ASN A 163 5.38 -2.80 -16.70
CA ASN A 163 5.11 -1.38 -16.48
C ASN A 163 3.85 -1.15 -15.60
N VAL A 164 3.79 -1.85 -14.48
CA VAL A 164 2.67 -1.76 -13.51
C VAL A 164 3.14 -1.18 -12.19
N PRO A 165 2.25 -0.50 -11.42
CA PRO A 165 2.60 0.01 -10.11
C PRO A 165 2.70 -1.10 -9.07
N VAL A 166 3.48 -0.84 -8.02
CA VAL A 166 3.50 -1.62 -6.78
C VAL A 166 3.03 -0.73 -5.64
N TYR A 167 1.96 -1.14 -4.98
CA TYR A 167 1.46 -0.50 -3.76
C TYR A 167 2.21 -1.09 -2.56
N LEU A 168 2.99 -0.29 -1.87
CA LEU A 168 3.64 -0.67 -0.61
C LEU A 168 2.70 -0.31 0.54
N HIS A 169 1.94 -1.30 0.99
CA HIS A 169 0.96 -1.16 2.06
C HIS A 169 1.62 -1.33 3.44
N PRO A 170 1.13 -0.61 4.44
CA PRO A 170 1.64 -0.70 5.80
C PRO A 170 1.53 -2.08 6.43
N ARG A 171 2.36 -2.27 7.45
CA ARG A 171 2.36 -3.43 8.32
C ARG A 171 2.97 -3.04 9.67
N GLU A 172 2.65 -3.77 10.74
CA GLU A 172 3.29 -3.60 12.05
C GLU A 172 4.81 -3.75 11.95
N PRO A 173 5.60 -2.99 12.72
CA PRO A 173 7.04 -3.23 12.84
C PRO A 173 7.33 -4.69 13.22
N LEU A 174 8.47 -5.21 12.78
CA LEU A 174 8.93 -6.55 13.15
C LEU A 174 8.85 -6.75 14.66
N GLU A 175 8.54 -7.96 15.11
CA GLU A 175 8.54 -8.33 16.52
C GLU A 175 9.95 -8.22 17.16
N GLY A 176 10.03 -8.44 18.44
CA GLY A 176 11.28 -8.38 19.19
C GLY A 176 11.76 -6.94 19.47
N PRO A 177 13.06 -6.65 19.34
CA PRO A 177 13.63 -5.37 19.75
C PRO A 177 13.03 -4.14 19.05
N ALA A 178 12.55 -4.28 17.83
CA ALA A 178 11.94 -3.19 17.07
C ALA A 178 10.66 -2.66 17.74
N ARG A 179 9.92 -3.51 18.44
CA ARG A 179 8.71 -3.13 19.21
C ARG A 179 8.99 -2.62 20.62
N GLY A 180 10.23 -2.70 21.10
CA GLY A 180 10.58 -2.28 22.47
C GLY A 180 10.25 -0.82 22.79
N ILE A 181 10.27 0.06 21.78
CA ILE A 181 9.89 1.49 21.94
C ILE A 181 8.41 1.70 22.24
N TYR A 182 7.56 0.71 21.99
CA TYR A 182 6.11 0.78 22.20
C TYR A 182 5.66 0.16 23.55
N THR A 183 6.61 -0.34 24.36
CA THR A 183 6.28 -0.99 25.65
C THR A 183 5.49 -0.06 26.55
N GLY A 184 4.28 -0.48 26.96
CA GLY A 184 3.32 0.32 27.73
C GLY A 184 2.46 1.28 26.89
N TYR A 185 2.66 1.30 25.57
CA TYR A 185 1.91 2.10 24.61
C TYR A 185 1.60 1.29 23.35
N GLU A 186 1.16 0.06 23.52
CA GLU A 186 0.95 -0.94 22.46
C GLU A 186 -0.06 -0.47 21.40
N SER A 187 -0.96 0.46 21.75
CA SER A 187 -1.88 1.10 20.81
C SER A 187 -1.19 1.88 19.68
N LEU A 188 0.10 2.22 19.86
CA LEU A 188 0.88 2.91 18.81
C LEU A 188 1.55 1.95 17.82
N ILE A 189 1.54 0.63 18.06
CA ILE A 189 2.26 -0.34 17.20
C ILE A 189 1.64 -0.41 15.79
N GLY A 190 0.32 -0.35 15.69
CA GLY A 190 -0.44 -0.54 14.45
C GLY A 190 -0.68 0.74 13.67
N SER A 191 -1.89 0.84 13.13
CA SER A 191 -2.34 1.91 12.24
C SER A 191 -2.22 3.32 12.81
N ALA A 192 -2.27 3.46 14.16
CA ALA A 192 -2.13 4.76 14.80
C ALA A 192 -0.75 5.40 14.57
N TRP A 193 0.35 4.62 14.44
CA TRP A 193 1.69 5.17 14.27
C TRP A 193 2.70 4.20 13.64
N GLY A 194 2.81 2.96 14.16
CA GLY A 194 3.88 2.03 13.80
C GLY A 194 3.88 1.63 12.34
N PHE A 195 2.73 1.52 11.73
CA PHE A 195 2.55 1.27 10.29
C PHE A 195 3.29 2.33 9.45
N ALA A 196 3.04 3.60 9.73
CA ALA A 196 3.67 4.69 9.01
C ALA A 196 5.20 4.68 9.15
N GLN A 197 5.71 4.43 10.36
CA GLN A 197 7.16 4.36 10.58
C GLN A 197 7.83 3.23 9.82
N GLU A 198 7.26 2.02 9.86
CA GLU A 198 7.80 0.85 9.18
C GLU A 198 7.80 1.06 7.66
N THR A 199 6.69 1.55 7.12
CA THR A 199 6.52 1.79 5.68
C THR A 199 7.43 2.91 5.18
N ALA A 200 7.57 4.00 5.94
CA ALA A 200 8.49 5.10 5.60
C ALA A 200 9.94 4.62 5.56
N VAL A 201 10.38 3.81 6.54
CA VAL A 201 11.72 3.22 6.54
C VAL A 201 11.91 2.30 5.33
N HIS A 202 10.93 1.45 5.00
CA HIS A 202 10.98 0.56 3.84
C HIS A 202 11.12 1.37 2.53
N ALA A 203 10.34 2.45 2.37
CA ALA A 203 10.43 3.33 1.21
C ALA A 203 11.80 4.02 1.09
N ILE A 204 12.37 4.51 2.21
CA ILE A 204 13.73 5.09 2.23
C ILE A 204 14.78 4.05 1.85
N ARG A 205 14.68 2.80 2.34
CA ARG A 205 15.57 1.70 1.97
C ARG A 205 15.56 1.47 0.45
N LEU A 206 14.37 1.43 -0.17
CA LEU A 206 14.24 1.32 -1.63
C LEU A 206 14.90 2.49 -2.37
N MET A 207 14.72 3.73 -1.89
CA MET A 207 15.41 4.89 -2.48
C MET A 207 16.94 4.77 -2.37
N MET A 208 17.45 4.26 -1.24
CA MET A 208 18.89 4.16 -0.97
C MET A 208 19.54 2.91 -1.61
N SER A 209 18.77 1.94 -2.07
CA SER A 209 19.29 0.69 -2.66
C SER A 209 19.82 0.83 -4.08
N GLY A 210 19.52 1.97 -4.76
CA GLY A 210 19.82 2.16 -6.19
C GLY A 210 18.74 1.54 -7.11
N LEU A 211 17.62 1.08 -6.56
CA LEU A 211 16.53 0.47 -7.31
C LEU A 211 16.01 1.40 -8.43
N PHE A 212 15.74 2.66 -8.08
CA PHE A 212 15.16 3.63 -9.01
C PHE A 212 16.18 4.18 -10.02
N ASP A 213 17.49 4.03 -9.78
CA ASP A 213 18.51 4.31 -10.78
C ASP A 213 18.57 3.20 -11.82
N ARG A 214 18.38 1.94 -11.37
CA ARG A 214 18.29 0.78 -12.26
C ARG A 214 16.98 0.74 -13.05
N TYR A 215 15.86 1.12 -12.43
CA TYR A 215 14.51 1.10 -13.03
C TYR A 215 13.82 2.46 -12.86
N PRO A 216 14.20 3.47 -13.66
CA PRO A 216 13.75 4.86 -13.45
C PRO A 216 12.25 5.10 -13.68
N ASN A 217 11.56 4.16 -14.32
CA ASN A 217 10.13 4.26 -14.61
C ASN A 217 9.23 3.54 -13.60
N LEU A 218 9.82 2.89 -12.57
CA LEU A 218 9.01 2.25 -11.52
C LEU A 218 8.15 3.28 -10.80
N ASN A 219 6.89 2.89 -10.53
CA ASN A 219 5.96 3.64 -9.71
C ASN A 219 5.61 2.84 -8.45
N LEU A 220 5.96 3.37 -7.28
CA LEU A 220 5.50 2.91 -5.99
C LEU A 220 4.38 3.79 -5.49
N VAL A 221 3.32 3.16 -4.96
CA VAL A 221 2.20 3.87 -4.33
C VAL A 221 2.31 3.70 -2.81
N LEU A 222 2.15 4.79 -2.08
CA LEU A 222 2.06 4.81 -0.61
C LEU A 222 0.69 5.35 -0.20
N GLY A 223 0.11 4.77 0.82
CA GLY A 223 -1.09 5.26 1.48
C GLY A 223 -0.87 6.51 2.32
N HIS A 224 -1.92 6.98 2.99
CA HIS A 224 -1.90 7.91 4.11
C HIS A 224 -1.09 9.20 3.84
N LEU A 225 -1.20 9.73 2.59
CA LEU A 225 -0.44 10.87 2.09
C LEU A 225 1.09 10.68 2.25
N GLY A 226 1.55 9.42 2.05
CA GLY A 226 2.96 9.07 2.02
C GLY A 226 3.60 8.79 3.37
N GLU A 227 2.82 8.31 4.35
CA GLU A 227 3.33 7.78 5.64
C GLU A 227 4.23 8.77 6.41
N GLY A 228 3.91 10.05 6.34
CA GLY A 228 4.73 11.12 6.91
C GLY A 228 6.03 11.42 6.16
N LEU A 229 6.38 10.61 5.16
CA LEU A 229 7.64 10.72 4.41
C LEU A 229 7.74 12.04 3.65
N VAL A 230 6.63 12.50 3.05
CA VAL A 230 6.59 13.75 2.28
C VAL A 230 7.08 14.94 3.12
N HIS A 231 6.69 14.99 4.39
CA HIS A 231 7.11 16.05 5.31
C HIS A 231 8.54 15.85 5.82
N MET A 232 8.95 14.61 6.12
CA MET A 232 10.20 14.32 6.81
C MET A 232 11.42 14.12 5.90
N LEU A 233 11.22 13.74 4.63
CA LEU A 233 12.30 13.37 3.73
C LEU A 233 13.31 14.50 3.46
N PRO A 234 12.92 15.78 3.35
CA PRO A 234 13.89 16.87 3.18
C PRO A 234 14.92 16.93 4.33
N ARG A 235 14.47 16.75 5.59
CA ARG A 235 15.38 16.67 6.74
C ARG A 235 16.24 15.42 6.69
N THR A 236 15.65 14.27 6.39
CA THR A 236 16.36 12.99 6.29
C THR A 236 17.49 13.09 5.27
N GLN A 237 17.21 13.55 4.05
CA GLN A 237 18.20 13.76 3.01
C GLN A 237 19.30 14.73 3.45
N HIS A 238 18.93 15.87 4.04
CA HIS A 238 19.92 16.83 4.54
C HIS A 238 20.86 16.22 5.56
N ARG A 239 20.37 15.39 6.47
CA ARG A 239 21.20 14.74 7.47
C ARG A 239 22.09 13.64 6.87
N LEU A 240 21.61 12.87 5.94
CA LEU A 240 22.40 11.84 5.24
C LEU A 240 23.57 12.45 4.48
N TYR A 241 23.41 13.59 3.83
CA TYR A 241 24.54 14.32 3.20
C TYR A 241 25.64 14.78 4.19
N ARG A 242 25.32 14.88 5.47
CA ARG A 242 26.27 15.25 6.53
C ARG A 242 26.99 14.08 7.17
N GLN A 243 26.60 12.86 6.86
CA GLN A 243 27.25 11.66 7.40
C GLN A 243 28.56 11.42 6.67
N ARG A 244 29.67 11.50 7.42
CA ARG A 244 31.03 11.41 6.84
C ARG A 244 31.60 10.00 6.88
N PHE A 245 31.12 9.14 7.77
CA PHE A 245 31.64 7.80 8.03
C PHE A 245 30.61 6.70 7.80
N GLY A 246 29.42 7.05 7.32
CA GLY A 246 28.39 6.10 6.94
C GLY A 246 28.26 6.00 5.43
N CYS A 247 27.30 5.22 4.98
CA CYS A 247 27.01 5.07 3.56
C CYS A 247 26.28 6.29 2.93
N GLY A 248 26.01 7.35 3.70
CA GLY A 248 25.34 8.53 3.18
C GLY A 248 23.99 8.21 2.54
N LEU A 249 23.86 8.43 1.22
CA LEU A 249 22.68 8.05 0.44
C LEU A 249 22.68 6.56 -0.02
N GLY A 250 23.56 5.72 0.55
CA GLY A 250 23.67 4.32 0.15
C GLY A 250 24.17 4.18 -1.29
N LYS A 251 23.45 3.42 -2.12
CA LYS A 251 23.75 3.23 -3.55
C LYS A 251 23.00 4.25 -4.45
N ALA A 252 22.22 5.16 -3.87
CA ALA A 252 21.42 6.13 -4.62
C ALA A 252 22.31 7.14 -5.37
N GLU A 253 22.11 7.31 -6.65
CA GLU A 253 22.84 8.25 -7.50
C GLU A 253 22.24 9.66 -7.47
N LYS A 254 20.96 9.77 -7.11
CA LYS A 254 20.22 11.04 -7.07
C LYS A 254 19.78 11.38 -5.66
N PRO A 255 19.40 12.65 -5.40
CA PRO A 255 18.77 13.04 -4.14
C PRO A 255 17.51 12.21 -3.84
N LEU A 256 17.25 11.85 -2.59
CA LEU A 256 16.05 11.07 -2.22
C LEU A 256 14.75 11.78 -2.61
N MET A 257 14.76 13.13 -2.54
CA MET A 257 13.63 13.95 -3.01
C MET A 257 13.35 13.77 -4.51
N HIS A 258 14.38 13.49 -5.32
CA HIS A 258 14.18 13.18 -6.73
C HIS A 258 13.34 11.91 -6.91
N TYR A 259 13.66 10.83 -6.17
CA TYR A 259 12.89 9.59 -6.26
C TYR A 259 11.46 9.78 -5.73
N LEU A 260 11.28 10.50 -4.60
CA LEU A 260 9.95 10.80 -4.09
C LEU A 260 9.07 11.47 -5.16
N GLN A 261 9.61 12.43 -5.88
CA GLN A 261 8.88 13.22 -6.87
C GLN A 261 8.65 12.50 -8.21
N ASN A 262 9.46 11.50 -8.54
CA ASN A 262 9.42 10.84 -9.85
C ASN A 262 8.94 9.37 -9.80
N ASN A 263 9.19 8.67 -8.68
CA ASN A 263 8.92 7.24 -8.56
C ASN A 263 7.81 6.93 -7.55
N PHE A 264 7.38 7.90 -6.73
CA PHE A 264 6.33 7.67 -5.75
C PHE A 264 5.05 8.40 -6.12
N ILE A 265 3.95 7.78 -5.76
CA ILE A 265 2.59 8.30 -5.81
C ILE A 265 2.02 8.14 -4.41
N VAL A 266 1.20 9.07 -3.95
CA VAL A 266 0.54 8.96 -2.63
C VAL A 266 -0.97 9.01 -2.77
N THR A 267 -1.66 8.31 -1.88
CA THR A 267 -3.13 8.34 -1.81
C THR A 267 -3.62 9.01 -0.53
N THR A 268 -4.86 9.45 -0.53
CA THR A 268 -5.50 10.10 0.63
C THR A 268 -6.01 9.11 1.67
N SER A 269 -5.87 7.80 1.43
CA SER A 269 -6.40 6.75 2.30
C SER A 269 -6.15 7.04 3.79
N GLY A 270 -7.18 6.95 4.61
CA GLY A 270 -7.10 7.11 6.06
C GLY A 270 -6.55 8.44 6.60
N HIS A 271 -6.16 9.39 5.73
CA HIS A 271 -5.55 10.65 6.14
C HIS A 271 -6.30 11.86 5.59
N PHE A 272 -7.50 12.10 6.10
CA PHE A 272 -8.42 13.14 5.63
C PHE A 272 -8.07 14.51 6.24
N ASN A 273 -6.91 15.05 5.86
CA ASN A 273 -6.39 16.32 6.37
C ASN A 273 -5.94 17.25 5.24
N THR A 274 -6.55 18.44 5.16
CA THR A 274 -6.32 19.41 4.08
C THR A 274 -4.90 19.96 4.07
N HIS A 275 -4.28 20.19 5.24
CA HIS A 275 -2.89 20.69 5.29
C HIS A 275 -1.89 19.65 4.78
N SER A 276 -2.11 18.39 5.14
CA SER A 276 -1.27 17.29 4.66
C SER A 276 -1.43 17.06 3.16
N LEU A 277 -2.67 17.15 2.64
CA LEU A 277 -2.93 17.11 1.20
C LEU A 277 -2.23 18.23 0.44
N ASN A 278 -2.35 19.47 0.92
CA ASN A 278 -1.68 20.62 0.30
C ASN A 278 -0.16 20.47 0.29
N ASN A 279 0.42 19.97 1.41
CA ASN A 279 1.85 19.66 1.48
C ASN A 279 2.26 18.58 0.45
N ALA A 280 1.46 17.51 0.31
CA ALA A 280 1.73 16.48 -0.69
C ALA A 280 1.68 17.02 -2.12
N ILE A 281 0.69 17.84 -2.44
CA ILE A 281 0.57 18.51 -3.76
C ILE A 281 1.75 19.42 -4.04
N GLU A 282 2.15 20.23 -3.06
CA GLU A 282 3.27 21.18 -3.21
C GLU A 282 4.61 20.45 -3.40
N VAL A 283 4.87 19.40 -2.63
CA VAL A 283 6.17 18.69 -2.62
C VAL A 283 6.31 17.73 -3.79
N MET A 284 5.26 16.97 -4.12
CA MET A 284 5.31 15.89 -5.11
C MET A 284 4.76 16.30 -6.48
N GLY A 285 3.93 17.33 -6.51
CA GLY A 285 3.15 17.70 -7.70
C GLY A 285 1.79 16.99 -7.75
N ALA A 286 0.84 17.66 -8.38
CA ALA A 286 -0.55 17.20 -8.49
C ALA A 286 -0.72 15.86 -9.19
N ASP A 287 0.22 15.50 -10.08
CA ASP A 287 0.19 14.24 -10.86
C ASP A 287 0.54 13.01 -10.00
N ARG A 288 1.00 13.22 -8.78
CA ARG A 288 1.47 12.18 -7.87
C ARG A 288 0.58 12.00 -6.64
N VAL A 289 -0.63 12.58 -6.64
CA VAL A 289 -1.59 12.44 -5.55
C VAL A 289 -2.89 11.86 -6.11
N MET A 290 -3.43 10.83 -5.47
CA MET A 290 -4.67 10.17 -5.86
C MET A 290 -5.65 10.08 -4.67
N PHE A 291 -6.94 10.05 -4.98
CA PHE A 291 -7.97 9.80 -3.98
C PHE A 291 -7.99 8.32 -3.57
N SER A 292 -8.22 8.04 -2.30
CA SER A 292 -8.53 6.71 -1.76
C SER A 292 -9.15 6.83 -0.37
N VAL A 293 -9.75 5.74 0.12
CA VAL A 293 -10.46 5.72 1.41
C VAL A 293 -9.72 4.90 2.46
N ASP A 294 -9.22 3.72 2.14
CA ASP A 294 -8.77 2.65 3.06
C ASP A 294 -9.97 1.83 3.61
N TYR A 295 -10.99 1.62 2.75
CA TYR A 295 -12.15 0.81 3.11
C TYR A 295 -11.75 -0.65 3.38
N PRO A 296 -12.29 -1.33 4.39
CA PRO A 296 -13.34 -0.89 5.31
C PRO A 296 -12.84 -0.37 6.67
N TYR A 297 -11.54 -0.12 6.79
CA TYR A 297 -10.95 0.40 8.03
C TYR A 297 -11.32 1.87 8.24
N GLU A 298 -11.49 2.59 7.15
CA GLU A 298 -11.96 3.96 7.12
C GLU A 298 -13.32 4.09 6.42
N ASP A 299 -14.05 5.15 6.74
CA ASP A 299 -15.42 5.37 6.31
C ASP A 299 -15.48 6.15 4.98
N ILE A 300 -16.17 5.58 3.98
CA ILE A 300 -16.38 6.21 2.66
C ILE A 300 -17.07 7.57 2.78
N HIS A 301 -18.05 7.69 3.70
CA HIS A 301 -18.77 8.94 3.88
C HIS A 301 -17.84 10.01 4.46
N GLN A 302 -17.04 9.67 5.47
CA GLN A 302 -16.07 10.59 6.06
C GLN A 302 -15.03 11.07 5.04
N ALA A 303 -14.46 10.16 4.25
CA ALA A 303 -13.51 10.49 3.19
C ALA A 303 -14.12 11.48 2.18
N CYS A 304 -15.35 11.22 1.74
CA CYS A 304 -16.03 12.07 0.76
C CYS A 304 -16.51 13.38 1.37
N ASP A 305 -17.02 13.39 2.62
CA ASP A 305 -17.44 14.60 3.32
C ASP A 305 -16.27 15.57 3.54
N TRP A 306 -15.04 15.04 3.67
CA TRP A 306 -13.84 15.84 3.70
C TRP A 306 -13.42 16.29 2.29
N PHE A 307 -13.35 15.38 1.29
CA PHE A 307 -12.78 15.65 -0.02
C PHE A 307 -13.68 16.51 -0.92
N ASP A 308 -15.00 16.23 -0.94
CA ASP A 308 -15.93 16.84 -1.88
C ASP A 308 -16.09 18.37 -1.69
N PRO A 309 -16.10 18.94 -0.47
CA PRO A 309 -16.17 20.39 -0.28
C PRO A 309 -14.82 21.12 -0.43
N LEU A 310 -13.68 20.43 -0.61
CA LEU A 310 -12.38 21.11 -0.72
C LEU A 310 -12.37 22.14 -1.85
N GLU A 311 -11.92 23.34 -1.53
CA GLU A 311 -11.73 24.45 -2.47
C GLU A 311 -10.38 24.32 -3.18
N LEU A 312 -10.28 23.34 -4.10
CA LEU A 312 -9.15 23.17 -5.01
C LEU A 312 -9.54 23.70 -6.40
N GLU A 313 -8.56 24.10 -7.20
CA GLU A 313 -8.81 24.40 -8.62
C GLU A 313 -9.52 23.19 -9.27
N ALA A 314 -10.54 23.46 -10.11
CA ALA A 314 -11.40 22.43 -10.65
C ALA A 314 -10.63 21.31 -11.38
N GLY A 315 -9.62 21.66 -12.17
CA GLY A 315 -8.78 20.70 -12.87
C GLY A 315 -7.90 19.87 -11.92
N LEU A 316 -7.41 20.47 -10.84
CA LEU A 316 -6.59 19.80 -9.83
C LEU A 316 -7.41 18.78 -9.04
N LYS A 317 -8.62 19.15 -8.63
CA LYS A 317 -9.52 18.28 -7.90
C LYS A 317 -9.92 17.05 -8.75
N GLU A 318 -10.30 17.26 -10.01
CA GLU A 318 -10.63 16.18 -10.94
C GLU A 318 -9.44 15.27 -11.20
N LYS A 319 -8.23 15.82 -11.28
CA LYS A 319 -7.00 15.08 -11.46
C LYS A 319 -6.74 14.11 -10.29
N ILE A 320 -6.86 14.60 -9.05
CA ILE A 320 -6.68 13.77 -7.84
C ILE A 320 -7.80 12.73 -7.71
N ALA A 321 -9.05 13.15 -7.97
CA ALA A 321 -10.21 12.27 -7.83
C ALA A 321 -10.26 11.14 -8.87
N TRP A 322 -9.83 11.41 -10.10
CA TRP A 322 -9.99 10.51 -11.25
C TRP A 322 -8.75 10.43 -12.13
N GLY A 323 -8.23 11.57 -12.59
CA GLY A 323 -7.32 11.64 -13.73
C GLY A 323 -6.01 10.88 -13.54
N ASN A 324 -5.46 10.89 -12.32
CA ASN A 324 -4.18 10.24 -12.03
C ASN A 324 -4.31 8.71 -11.92
N ALA A 325 -5.51 8.19 -11.67
CA ALA A 325 -5.78 6.76 -11.50
C ALA A 325 -6.43 6.10 -12.75
N SER A 326 -6.73 6.87 -13.81
CA SER A 326 -7.44 6.41 -15.01
C SER A 326 -6.53 5.88 -16.13
#